data_47bcfc5a041ba85c4524d86fbd427b53
#
_entry.id   47bcfc5a041ba85c4524d86fbd427b53
#
_cell.length_a   1.000
_cell.length_b   1.000
_cell.length_c   1.000
_cell.angle_alpha   90.00
_cell.angle_beta   90.00
_cell.angle_gamma   90.00
#
_symmetry.space_group_name_H-M   'P 1'
#
loop_
_entity.id
_entity.type
_entity.pdbx_description
1 polymer ?
#
loop_
_entity_poly.entity_id
_entity_poly.type
_entity_poly.pdbx_seq_one_letter_code
_entity_poly.pdbx_strand_id
1 'polypeptide(L)'
;MRTVVFDLDGVITRTESVHHAAWERLFNEYLEERSALHGEPFEPFQASDYLEFVDGKPRYDGVASFLESRNIAIPWGSAEDPPEAETVCGLGNRKNGYFLDHLKTHGVDAYSTSVAFVKELQRQGVETALISSSRNVNEVLGAAGLLDLFEIRIDGNVANELGLPGKPDPAVFIEAAARTGADPDHAAIVEDAQSGVAAGKAGGFRIVIG
;
A
#
# COMPACT_ATOMS: atom_id res chain seq x y z
N MET A 1 -21.49 4.48 -15.07
CA MET A 1 -20.23 4.60 -14.33
C MET A 1 -19.82 6.06 -14.37
N ARG A 2 -19.59 6.69 -13.24
CA ARG A 2 -19.15 8.08 -13.15
C ARG A 2 -17.67 8.17 -12.80
N THR A 3 -17.18 7.22 -12.01
CA THR A 3 -15.82 7.23 -11.45
C THR A 3 -15.22 5.84 -11.48
N VAL A 4 -13.90 5.78 -11.69
CA VAL A 4 -13.07 4.59 -11.44
C VAL A 4 -11.96 4.97 -10.47
N VAL A 5 -11.88 4.24 -9.36
CA VAL A 5 -10.84 4.39 -8.36
C VAL A 5 -9.81 3.28 -8.57
N PHE A 6 -8.56 3.66 -8.71
CA PHE A 6 -7.44 2.75 -8.95
C PHE A 6 -6.57 2.65 -7.71
N ASP A 7 -6.13 1.45 -7.36
CA ASP A 7 -4.95 1.30 -6.52
C ASP A 7 -3.68 1.66 -7.31
N LEU A 8 -2.59 1.90 -6.61
CA LEU A 8 -1.30 2.24 -7.22
C LEU A 8 -0.44 1.00 -7.48
N ASP A 9 -0.13 0.29 -6.40
CA ASP A 9 0.85 -0.79 -6.39
C ASP A 9 0.24 -2.07 -6.99
N GLY A 10 0.87 -2.64 -8.03
CA GLY A 10 0.30 -3.80 -8.74
C GLY A 10 -0.79 -3.47 -9.76
N VAL A 11 -1.34 -2.24 -9.75
CA VAL A 11 -2.39 -1.79 -10.67
C VAL A 11 -1.87 -0.75 -11.68
N ILE A 12 -1.31 0.34 -11.21
CA ILE A 12 -0.73 1.42 -12.05
C ILE A 12 0.77 1.20 -12.21
N THR A 13 1.46 0.83 -11.12
CA THR A 13 2.91 0.63 -11.08
C THR A 13 3.26 -0.80 -10.68
N ARG A 14 4.43 -1.28 -11.16
CA ARG A 14 4.99 -2.61 -10.85
C ARG A 14 5.80 -2.56 -9.55
N THR A 15 5.22 -1.99 -8.50
CA THR A 15 5.89 -1.79 -7.22
C THR A 15 5.59 -2.87 -6.19
N GLU A 16 4.65 -3.76 -6.45
CA GLU A 16 4.31 -4.89 -5.56
C GLU A 16 5.53 -5.78 -5.26
N SER A 17 6.34 -6.09 -6.27
CA SER A 17 7.55 -6.89 -6.10
C SER A 17 8.63 -6.14 -5.30
N VAL A 18 8.73 -4.82 -5.45
CA VAL A 18 9.64 -3.98 -4.68
C VAL A 18 9.20 -3.91 -3.22
N HIS A 19 7.89 -3.78 -2.98
CA HIS A 19 7.32 -3.83 -1.64
C HIS A 19 7.58 -5.18 -0.98
N HIS A 20 7.33 -6.28 -1.71
CA HIS A 20 7.59 -7.64 -1.22
C HIS A 20 9.07 -7.83 -0.81
N ALA A 21 10.00 -7.50 -1.71
CA ALA A 21 11.43 -7.62 -1.43
C ALA A 21 11.89 -6.76 -0.23
N ALA A 22 11.35 -5.56 -0.07
CA ALA A 22 11.66 -4.71 1.08
C ALA A 22 11.10 -5.27 2.41
N TRP A 23 9.93 -5.92 2.39
CA TRP A 23 9.36 -6.61 3.54
C TRP A 23 10.12 -7.87 3.91
N GLU A 24 10.43 -8.71 2.92
CA GLU A 24 11.22 -9.93 3.09
C GLU A 24 12.58 -9.62 3.70
N ARG A 25 13.26 -8.60 3.17
CA ARG A 25 14.54 -8.15 3.71
C ARG A 25 14.42 -7.69 5.16
N LEU A 26 13.45 -6.81 5.46
CA LEU A 26 13.24 -6.31 6.81
C LEU A 26 13.04 -7.45 7.81
N PHE A 27 12.05 -8.32 7.52
CA PHE A 27 11.67 -9.33 8.49
C PHE A 27 12.72 -10.42 8.65
N ASN A 28 13.40 -10.81 7.58
CA ASN A 28 14.49 -11.78 7.69
C ASN A 28 15.65 -11.23 8.53
N GLU A 29 16.09 -9.99 8.27
CA GLU A 29 17.13 -9.35 9.07
C GLU A 29 16.72 -9.26 10.56
N TYR A 30 15.49 -8.81 10.84
CA TYR A 30 14.99 -8.68 12.21
C TYR A 30 14.86 -10.03 12.94
N LEU A 31 14.34 -11.07 12.27
CA LEU A 31 14.19 -12.40 12.85
C LEU A 31 15.55 -13.08 13.08
N GLU A 32 16.54 -12.86 12.20
CA GLU A 32 17.92 -13.32 12.42
C GLU A 32 18.56 -12.64 13.62
N GLU A 33 18.41 -11.31 13.77
CA GLU A 33 18.87 -10.56 14.93
C GLU A 33 18.26 -11.09 16.23
N ARG A 34 16.94 -11.38 16.26
CA ARG A 34 16.26 -11.95 17.41
C ARG A 34 16.73 -13.36 17.72
N SER A 35 16.87 -14.21 16.70
CA SER A 35 17.37 -15.59 16.87
C SER A 35 18.74 -15.58 17.53
N ALA A 36 19.64 -14.69 17.08
CA ALA A 36 20.98 -14.57 17.65
C ALA A 36 20.98 -14.04 19.10
N LEU A 37 20.08 -13.13 19.45
CA LEU A 37 20.03 -12.51 20.78
C LEU A 37 19.29 -13.34 21.82
N HIS A 38 18.21 -14.01 21.41
CA HIS A 38 17.29 -14.69 22.35
C HIS A 38 17.31 -16.21 22.24
N GLY A 39 18.03 -16.78 21.24
CA GLY A 39 18.05 -18.22 20.98
C GLY A 39 16.73 -18.74 20.44
N GLU A 40 15.88 -17.88 19.87
CA GLU A 40 14.61 -18.24 19.24
C GLU A 40 14.88 -18.98 17.93
N PRO A 41 14.00 -19.94 17.50
CA PRO A 41 14.12 -20.53 16.17
C PRO A 41 14.00 -19.47 15.08
N PHE A 42 14.88 -19.49 14.09
CA PHE A 42 14.76 -18.65 12.91
C PHE A 42 13.79 -19.31 11.91
N GLU A 43 12.67 -18.66 11.69
CA GLU A 43 11.71 -19.01 10.64
C GLU A 43 11.62 -17.84 9.65
N PRO A 44 12.15 -17.97 8.42
CA PRO A 44 12.18 -16.86 7.48
C PRO A 44 10.78 -16.41 7.05
N PHE A 45 10.68 -15.14 6.67
CA PHE A 45 9.48 -14.57 6.05
C PHE A 45 9.18 -15.28 4.72
N GLN A 46 7.93 -15.65 4.52
CA GLN A 46 7.47 -16.38 3.34
C GLN A 46 6.54 -15.53 2.46
N ALA A 47 6.38 -15.92 1.19
CA ALA A 47 5.42 -15.28 0.30
C ALA A 47 3.97 -15.33 0.83
N SER A 48 3.60 -16.39 1.57
CA SER A 48 2.30 -16.50 2.25
C SER A 48 2.15 -15.44 3.36
N ASP A 49 3.23 -15.16 4.10
CA ASP A 49 3.20 -14.12 5.15
C ASP A 49 2.95 -12.74 4.54
N TYR A 50 3.54 -12.47 3.37
CA TYR A 50 3.30 -11.24 2.63
C TYR A 50 1.80 -11.05 2.34
N LEU A 51 1.20 -12.03 1.69
CA LEU A 51 -0.22 -11.95 1.28
C LEU A 51 -1.20 -11.86 2.45
N GLU A 52 -0.89 -12.53 3.56
CA GLU A 52 -1.81 -12.62 4.70
C GLU A 52 -1.65 -11.44 5.66
N PHE A 53 -0.43 -10.99 5.91
CA PHE A 53 -0.16 -10.07 7.01
C PHE A 53 0.20 -8.66 6.58
N VAL A 54 0.73 -8.42 5.38
CA VAL A 54 1.25 -7.10 5.01
C VAL A 54 0.69 -6.50 3.73
N ASP A 55 0.25 -7.33 2.78
CA ASP A 55 -0.18 -6.87 1.47
C ASP A 55 -1.41 -5.94 1.55
N GLY A 56 -1.30 -4.77 0.91
CA GLY A 56 -2.34 -3.75 0.88
C GLY A 56 -2.56 -2.99 2.21
N LYS A 57 -1.86 -3.35 3.31
CA LYS A 57 -2.00 -2.68 4.61
C LYS A 57 -1.13 -1.42 4.71
N PRO A 58 -1.52 -0.45 5.57
CA PRO A 58 -0.62 0.62 6.01
C PRO A 58 0.66 0.04 6.62
N ARG A 59 1.80 0.73 6.41
CA ARG A 59 3.13 0.23 6.75
C ARG A 59 3.25 -0.29 8.19
N TYR A 60 2.81 0.48 9.16
CA TYR A 60 2.95 0.10 10.57
C TYR A 60 1.99 -1.01 10.96
N ASP A 61 0.79 -1.04 10.37
CA ASP A 61 -0.17 -2.12 10.59
C ASP A 61 0.36 -3.44 9.99
N GLY A 62 1.06 -3.38 8.85
CA GLY A 62 1.75 -4.54 8.27
C GLY A 62 2.84 -5.08 9.18
N VAL A 63 3.68 -4.22 9.78
CA VAL A 63 4.68 -4.65 10.79
C VAL A 63 3.97 -5.31 11.97
N ALA A 64 2.99 -4.65 12.57
CA ALA A 64 2.28 -5.16 13.75
C ALA A 64 1.60 -6.50 13.45
N SER A 65 0.90 -6.60 12.33
CA SER A 65 0.18 -7.82 11.93
C SER A 65 1.12 -9.03 11.75
N PHE A 66 2.27 -8.83 11.09
CA PHE A 66 3.25 -9.91 10.94
C PHE A 66 3.88 -10.32 12.27
N LEU A 67 4.29 -9.36 13.10
CA LEU A 67 4.89 -9.66 14.40
C LEU A 67 3.90 -10.38 15.33
N GLU A 68 2.63 -9.98 15.31
CA GLU A 68 1.57 -10.67 16.06
C GLU A 68 1.42 -12.14 15.61
N SER A 69 1.49 -12.43 14.31
CA SER A 69 1.43 -13.80 13.78
C SER A 69 2.58 -14.69 14.29
N ARG A 70 3.71 -14.07 14.64
CA ARG A 70 4.91 -14.73 15.20
C ARG A 70 4.95 -14.66 16.74
N ASN A 71 3.91 -14.17 17.42
CA ASN A 71 3.84 -13.94 18.85
C ASN A 71 4.98 -13.03 19.36
N ILE A 72 5.42 -12.08 18.55
CA ILE A 72 6.46 -11.09 18.89
C ILE A 72 5.78 -9.79 19.29
N ALA A 73 5.99 -9.36 20.54
CA ALA A 73 5.47 -8.10 21.06
C ALA A 73 6.61 -7.09 21.23
N ILE A 74 6.49 -5.95 20.56
CA ILE A 74 7.38 -4.79 20.69
C ILE A 74 6.54 -3.52 20.87
N PRO A 75 7.11 -2.42 21.40
CA PRO A 75 6.40 -1.14 21.48
C PRO A 75 5.97 -0.65 20.10
N TRP A 76 4.84 0.07 20.05
CA TRP A 76 4.39 0.71 18.79
C TRP A 76 5.39 1.76 18.32
N GLY A 77 5.87 2.59 19.24
CA GLY A 77 6.78 3.70 18.94
C GLY A 77 6.09 4.91 18.32
N SER A 78 6.90 5.77 17.70
CA SER A 78 6.50 7.01 17.04
C SER A 78 6.89 6.97 15.56
N ALA A 79 6.15 7.67 14.70
CA ALA A 79 6.48 7.80 13.27
C ALA A 79 7.87 8.41 13.02
N GLU A 80 8.42 9.13 13.99
CA GLU A 80 9.75 9.74 13.99
C GLU A 80 10.87 8.81 14.50
N ASP A 81 10.54 7.58 14.94
CA ASP A 81 11.54 6.63 15.41
C ASP A 81 12.59 6.34 14.33
N PRO A 82 13.88 6.29 14.69
CA PRO A 82 14.92 5.94 13.74
C PRO A 82 14.77 4.48 13.29
N PRO A 83 15.28 4.13 12.08
CA PRO A 83 15.19 2.77 11.53
C PRO A 83 15.79 1.66 12.40
N GLU A 84 16.69 2.02 13.34
CA GLU A 84 17.35 1.12 14.28
C GLU A 84 16.53 0.85 15.56
N ALA A 85 15.46 1.62 15.77
CA ALA A 85 14.61 1.44 16.96
C ALA A 85 13.81 0.12 16.85
N GLU A 86 13.83 -0.67 17.93
CA GLU A 86 13.03 -1.90 18.05
C GLU A 86 11.59 -1.55 18.44
N THR A 87 10.90 -0.87 17.53
CA THR A 87 9.49 -0.51 17.62
C THR A 87 8.80 -0.83 16.28
N VAL A 88 7.48 -0.94 16.29
CA VAL A 88 6.70 -1.13 15.06
C VAL A 88 6.99 -0.01 14.05
N CYS A 89 7.05 1.24 14.53
CA CYS A 89 7.35 2.39 13.67
C CYS A 89 8.79 2.38 13.17
N GLY A 90 9.78 2.07 14.03
CA GLY A 90 11.19 1.98 13.64
C GLY A 90 11.43 0.93 12.56
N LEU A 91 10.89 -0.30 12.76
CA LEU A 91 10.96 -1.36 11.73
C LEU A 91 10.27 -0.94 10.43
N GLY A 92 9.10 -0.31 10.51
CA GLY A 92 8.42 0.23 9.33
C GLY A 92 9.24 1.29 8.60
N ASN A 93 9.96 2.14 9.35
CA ASN A 93 10.86 3.15 8.78
C ASN A 93 12.11 2.51 8.15
N ARG A 94 12.66 1.43 8.73
CA ARG A 94 13.74 0.62 8.13
C ARG A 94 13.30 0.04 6.78
N LYS A 95 12.13 -0.60 6.73
CA LYS A 95 11.54 -1.09 5.47
C LYS A 95 11.37 0.02 4.43
N ASN A 96 10.94 1.19 4.86
CA ASN A 96 10.77 2.33 3.96
C ASN A 96 12.09 2.78 3.33
N GLY A 97 13.18 2.77 4.10
CA GLY A 97 14.52 3.02 3.58
C GLY A 97 14.88 2.08 2.43
N TYR A 98 14.66 0.77 2.59
CA TYR A 98 14.93 -0.22 1.52
C TYR A 98 14.11 0.03 0.27
N PHE A 99 12.84 0.38 0.45
CA PHE A 99 11.95 0.70 -0.66
C PHE A 99 12.41 1.94 -1.44
N LEU A 100 12.71 3.04 -0.73
CA LEU A 100 13.16 4.30 -1.35
C LEU A 100 14.53 4.16 -2.03
N ASP A 101 15.44 3.39 -1.45
CA ASP A 101 16.74 3.08 -2.07
C ASP A 101 16.57 2.32 -3.37
N HIS A 102 15.63 1.36 -3.41
CA HIS A 102 15.30 0.65 -4.66
C HIS A 102 14.74 1.60 -5.72
N LEU A 103 13.75 2.43 -5.37
CA LEU A 103 13.17 3.42 -6.29
C LEU A 103 14.25 4.33 -6.89
N LYS A 104 15.15 4.83 -6.04
CA LYS A 104 16.23 5.74 -6.45
C LYS A 104 17.23 5.07 -7.39
N THR A 105 17.50 3.77 -7.19
CA THR A 105 18.52 3.04 -7.93
C THR A 105 18.00 2.45 -9.24
N HIS A 106 16.75 1.98 -9.26
CA HIS A 106 16.17 1.23 -10.38
C HIS A 106 14.98 1.92 -11.06
N GLY A 107 14.43 2.99 -10.44
CA GLY A 107 13.21 3.63 -10.94
C GLY A 107 11.96 2.78 -10.68
N VAL A 108 10.90 3.09 -11.40
CA VAL A 108 9.59 2.39 -11.34
C VAL A 108 9.04 2.17 -12.73
N ASP A 109 8.67 0.94 -13.02
CA ASP A 109 7.91 0.61 -14.21
C ASP A 109 6.40 0.77 -13.96
N ALA A 110 5.70 1.29 -14.96
CA ALA A 110 4.24 1.37 -14.95
C ALA A 110 3.62 0.33 -15.88
N TYR A 111 2.41 -0.11 -15.56
CA TYR A 111 1.59 -0.91 -16.48
C TYR A 111 1.06 0.00 -17.59
N SER A 112 1.67 -0.05 -18.77
CA SER A 112 1.30 0.81 -19.91
C SER A 112 -0.17 0.66 -20.30
N THR A 113 -0.75 -0.53 -20.15
CA THR A 113 -2.17 -0.81 -20.39
C THR A 113 -3.07 -0.11 -19.38
N SER A 114 -2.71 -0.11 -18.11
CA SER A 114 -3.47 0.59 -17.06
C SER A 114 -3.42 2.11 -17.26
N VAL A 115 -2.24 2.65 -17.56
CA VAL A 115 -2.06 4.08 -17.87
C VAL A 115 -2.89 4.48 -19.09
N ALA A 116 -2.89 3.68 -20.15
CA ALA A 116 -3.71 3.93 -21.33
C ALA A 116 -5.21 3.88 -21.01
N PHE A 117 -5.63 2.95 -20.17
CA PHE A 117 -7.01 2.82 -19.73
C PHE A 117 -7.48 4.03 -18.91
N VAL A 118 -6.66 4.50 -17.96
CA VAL A 118 -6.95 5.74 -17.21
C VAL A 118 -7.16 6.92 -18.15
N LYS A 119 -6.21 7.14 -19.09
CA LYS A 119 -6.29 8.24 -20.06
C LYS A 119 -7.53 8.14 -20.95
N GLU A 120 -7.93 6.93 -21.33
CA GLU A 120 -9.14 6.73 -22.15
C GLU A 120 -10.42 7.02 -21.35
N LEU A 121 -10.49 6.62 -20.09
CA LEU A 121 -11.61 6.97 -19.20
C LEU A 121 -11.74 8.50 -19.05
N GLN A 122 -10.62 9.18 -18.79
CA GLN A 122 -10.58 10.65 -18.67
C GLN A 122 -11.03 11.32 -19.98
N ARG A 123 -10.59 10.81 -21.13
CA ARG A 123 -11.02 11.32 -22.44
C ARG A 123 -12.52 11.16 -22.67
N GLN A 124 -13.15 10.13 -22.09
CA GLN A 124 -14.59 9.90 -22.13
C GLN A 124 -15.37 10.66 -21.05
N GLY A 125 -14.73 11.49 -20.26
CA GLY A 125 -15.37 12.24 -19.18
C GLY A 125 -15.73 11.40 -17.95
N VAL A 126 -15.06 10.25 -17.77
CA VAL A 126 -15.16 9.46 -16.55
C VAL A 126 -14.10 9.94 -15.56
N GLU A 127 -14.52 10.31 -14.37
CA GLU A 127 -13.59 10.73 -13.30
C GLU A 127 -12.70 9.58 -12.86
N THR A 128 -11.47 9.89 -12.52
CA THR A 128 -10.50 8.89 -12.04
C THR A 128 -9.83 9.37 -10.75
N ALA A 129 -9.69 8.47 -9.80
CA ALA A 129 -8.98 8.73 -8.55
C ALA A 129 -7.98 7.61 -8.27
N LEU A 130 -6.93 7.95 -7.53
CA LEU A 130 -5.91 7.00 -7.06
C LEU A 130 -6.02 6.84 -5.56
N ILE A 131 -5.90 5.60 -5.09
CA ILE A 131 -5.67 5.31 -3.67
C ILE A 131 -4.38 4.52 -3.50
N SER A 132 -3.78 4.61 -2.35
CA SER A 132 -2.70 3.71 -1.92
C SER A 132 -2.56 3.75 -0.41
N SER A 133 -2.23 2.62 0.20
CA SER A 133 -1.82 2.55 1.61
C SER A 133 -0.41 3.11 1.85
N SER A 134 0.35 3.34 0.77
CA SER A 134 1.69 3.91 0.82
C SER A 134 1.67 5.42 1.09
N ARG A 135 2.68 5.90 1.83
CA ARG A 135 2.95 7.33 1.99
C ARG A 135 3.88 7.89 0.91
N ASN A 136 4.39 7.04 0.01
CA ASN A 136 5.38 7.38 -1.00
C ASN A 136 4.77 7.53 -2.41
N VAL A 137 3.47 7.83 -2.51
CA VAL A 137 2.76 7.91 -3.80
C VAL A 137 3.41 8.92 -4.75
N ASN A 138 3.81 10.08 -4.24
CA ASN A 138 4.44 11.12 -5.06
C ASN A 138 5.82 10.69 -5.58
N GLU A 139 6.62 10.01 -4.75
CA GLU A 139 7.92 9.46 -5.13
C GLU A 139 7.76 8.38 -6.20
N VAL A 140 6.80 7.48 -6.04
CA VAL A 140 6.50 6.40 -6.99
C VAL A 140 6.01 6.97 -8.32
N LEU A 141 5.00 7.85 -8.31
CA LEU A 141 4.47 8.49 -9.51
C LEU A 141 5.53 9.36 -10.19
N GLY A 142 6.37 10.07 -9.42
CA GLY A 142 7.48 10.86 -9.93
C GLY A 142 8.51 10.01 -10.65
N ALA A 143 8.92 8.89 -10.05
CA ALA A 143 9.86 7.94 -10.63
C ALA A 143 9.31 7.27 -11.91
N ALA A 144 7.98 7.07 -11.98
CA ALA A 144 7.29 6.53 -13.16
C ALA A 144 6.94 7.59 -14.23
N GLY A 145 7.17 8.89 -13.97
CA GLY A 145 6.78 9.98 -14.88
C GLY A 145 5.26 10.18 -14.99
N LEU A 146 4.51 9.88 -13.92
CA LEU A 146 3.05 9.85 -13.89
C LEU A 146 2.43 10.82 -12.87
N LEU A 147 3.17 11.83 -12.39
CA LEU A 147 2.69 12.77 -11.37
C LEU A 147 1.36 13.43 -11.73
N ASP A 148 1.13 13.72 -13.01
CA ASP A 148 -0.07 14.44 -13.47
C ASP A 148 -1.20 13.48 -13.93
N LEU A 149 -1.05 12.15 -13.71
CA LEU A 149 -2.04 11.19 -14.21
C LEU A 149 -3.35 11.23 -13.41
N PHE A 150 -3.28 11.53 -12.11
CA PHE A 150 -4.44 11.60 -11.23
C PHE A 150 -4.46 12.94 -10.49
N GLU A 151 -5.57 13.65 -10.57
CA GLU A 151 -5.82 14.87 -9.78
C GLU A 151 -6.20 14.51 -8.32
N ILE A 152 -7.04 13.49 -8.17
CA ILE A 152 -7.52 13.04 -6.85
C ILE A 152 -6.69 11.84 -6.41
N ARG A 153 -6.05 11.99 -5.23
CA ARG A 153 -5.24 10.96 -4.60
C ARG A 153 -5.56 10.88 -3.11
N ILE A 154 -5.78 9.65 -2.63
CA ILE A 154 -5.92 9.34 -1.20
C ILE A 154 -4.78 8.37 -0.86
N ASP A 155 -3.66 8.93 -0.49
CA ASP A 155 -2.48 8.16 -0.06
C ASP A 155 -2.48 7.93 1.46
N GLY A 156 -1.47 7.22 1.96
CA GLY A 156 -1.34 6.95 3.39
C GLY A 156 -1.17 8.20 4.25
N ASN A 157 -0.72 9.34 3.70
CA ASN A 157 -0.63 10.61 4.42
C ASN A 157 -2.02 11.23 4.56
N VAL A 158 -2.75 11.34 3.44
CA VAL A 158 -4.12 11.87 3.41
C VAL A 158 -5.05 11.00 4.27
N ALA A 159 -4.94 9.68 4.19
CA ALA A 159 -5.72 8.76 5.03
C ALA A 159 -5.45 9.00 6.53
N ASN A 160 -4.19 9.17 6.91
CA ASN A 160 -3.80 9.45 8.30
C ASN A 160 -4.31 10.82 8.78
N GLU A 161 -4.21 11.88 7.97
CA GLU A 161 -4.72 13.22 8.28
C GLU A 161 -6.23 13.23 8.51
N LEU A 162 -6.97 12.42 7.75
CA LEU A 162 -8.42 12.29 7.84
C LEU A 162 -8.88 11.25 8.87
N GLY A 163 -7.95 10.52 9.49
CA GLY A 163 -8.29 9.43 10.43
C GLY A 163 -9.01 8.26 9.76
N LEU A 164 -8.76 8.01 8.47
CA LEU A 164 -9.38 6.90 7.75
C LEU A 164 -8.67 5.59 8.08
N PRO A 165 -9.41 4.52 8.41
CA PRO A 165 -8.83 3.20 8.57
C PRO A 165 -8.33 2.67 7.23
N GLY A 166 -7.27 1.81 7.28
CA GLY A 166 -6.71 1.15 6.11
C GLY A 166 -7.54 -0.05 5.64
N LYS A 167 -7.23 -0.56 4.45
CA LYS A 167 -7.79 -1.80 3.92
C LYS A 167 -7.66 -2.95 4.94
N PRO A 168 -8.69 -3.78 5.16
CA PRO A 168 -9.88 -3.99 4.33
C PRO A 168 -11.07 -3.07 4.63
N ASP A 169 -10.92 -2.00 5.43
CA ASP A 169 -11.97 -1.02 5.60
C ASP A 169 -12.18 -0.22 4.30
N PRO A 170 -13.43 0.06 3.87
CA PRO A 170 -13.72 0.75 2.61
C PRO A 170 -13.48 2.27 2.64
N ALA A 171 -13.14 2.85 3.77
CA ALA A 171 -13.15 4.31 3.97
C ALA A 171 -12.31 5.08 2.94
N VAL A 172 -11.11 4.59 2.60
CA VAL A 172 -10.23 5.26 1.62
C VAL A 172 -10.83 5.28 0.21
N PHE A 173 -11.53 4.22 -0.18
CA PHE A 173 -12.20 4.15 -1.48
C PHE A 173 -13.45 5.03 -1.52
N ILE A 174 -14.23 5.05 -0.42
CA ILE A 174 -15.43 5.90 -0.28
C ILE A 174 -15.01 7.37 -0.34
N GLU A 175 -13.96 7.77 0.36
CA GLU A 175 -13.42 9.13 0.30
C GLU A 175 -12.97 9.51 -1.11
N ALA A 176 -12.24 8.62 -1.80
CA ALA A 176 -11.81 8.85 -3.18
C ALA A 176 -13.01 9.06 -4.13
N ALA A 177 -14.04 8.21 -4.03
CA ALA A 177 -15.27 8.35 -4.81
C ALA A 177 -16.01 9.66 -4.47
N ALA A 178 -16.13 10.01 -3.20
CA ALA A 178 -16.78 11.24 -2.76
C ALA A 178 -16.08 12.49 -3.33
N ARG A 179 -14.75 12.52 -3.38
CA ARG A 179 -13.99 13.63 -3.98
C ARG A 179 -14.20 13.77 -5.48
N THR A 180 -14.58 12.71 -6.19
CA THR A 180 -15.01 12.78 -7.59
C THR A 180 -16.48 13.16 -7.75
N GLY A 181 -17.24 13.33 -6.67
CA GLY A 181 -18.67 13.58 -6.69
C GLY A 181 -19.52 12.34 -7.01
N ALA A 182 -19.01 11.14 -6.79
CA ALA A 182 -19.72 9.89 -7.03
C ALA A 182 -19.99 9.11 -5.73
N ASP A 183 -21.14 8.46 -5.66
CA ASP A 183 -21.42 7.46 -4.66
C ASP A 183 -20.85 6.08 -5.09
N PRO A 184 -20.58 5.15 -4.16
CA PRO A 184 -20.02 3.83 -4.47
C PRO A 184 -20.81 3.03 -5.53
N ASP A 185 -22.14 3.12 -5.55
CA ASP A 185 -22.99 2.44 -6.52
C ASP A 185 -22.86 2.99 -7.97
N HIS A 186 -22.18 4.14 -8.14
CA HIS A 186 -21.84 4.76 -9.42
C HIS A 186 -20.32 4.71 -9.71
N ALA A 187 -19.55 4.05 -8.86
CA ALA A 187 -18.10 3.93 -8.97
C ALA A 187 -17.64 2.49 -9.16
N ALA A 188 -16.49 2.32 -9.80
CA ALA A 188 -15.75 1.06 -9.88
C ALA A 188 -14.41 1.17 -9.16
N ILE A 189 -13.87 0.01 -8.75
CA ILE A 189 -12.54 -0.12 -8.19
C ILE A 189 -11.71 -1.07 -9.05
N VAL A 190 -10.41 -0.77 -9.22
CA VAL A 190 -9.39 -1.66 -9.78
C VAL A 190 -8.32 -1.85 -8.73
N GLU A 191 -8.08 -3.10 -8.32
CA GLU A 191 -7.29 -3.45 -7.14
C GLU A 191 -6.71 -4.86 -7.31
N ASP A 192 -5.47 -5.11 -6.89
CA ASP A 192 -4.84 -6.43 -6.99
C ASP A 192 -4.75 -7.16 -5.64
N ALA A 193 -4.70 -6.41 -4.51
CA ALA A 193 -4.60 -7.01 -3.18
C ALA A 193 -5.95 -7.51 -2.65
N GLN A 194 -5.94 -8.67 -1.98
CA GLN A 194 -7.15 -9.26 -1.38
C GLN A 194 -7.85 -8.31 -0.38
N SER A 195 -7.05 -7.59 0.41
CA SER A 195 -7.56 -6.62 1.39
C SER A 195 -8.31 -5.46 0.72
N GLY A 196 -7.83 -4.98 -0.43
CA GLY A 196 -8.48 -3.92 -1.18
C GLY A 196 -9.73 -4.39 -1.93
N VAL A 197 -9.70 -5.60 -2.51
CA VAL A 197 -10.90 -6.23 -3.09
C VAL A 197 -11.99 -6.42 -2.02
N ALA A 198 -11.62 -6.83 -0.80
CA ALA A 198 -12.54 -6.94 0.33
C ALA A 198 -13.12 -5.57 0.72
N ALA A 199 -12.27 -4.53 0.78
CA ALA A 199 -12.70 -3.16 1.06
C ALA A 199 -13.71 -2.64 0.02
N GLY A 200 -13.43 -2.87 -1.27
CA GLY A 200 -14.35 -2.48 -2.35
C GLY A 200 -15.72 -3.13 -2.25
N LYS A 201 -15.75 -4.43 -1.93
CA LYS A 201 -17.00 -5.17 -1.70
C LYS A 201 -17.76 -4.65 -0.47
N ALA A 202 -17.05 -4.41 0.64
CA ALA A 202 -17.64 -3.88 1.86
C ALA A 202 -18.21 -2.47 1.68
N GLY A 203 -17.57 -1.64 0.83
CA GLY A 203 -17.99 -0.29 0.51
C GLY A 203 -19.20 -0.17 -0.41
N GLY A 204 -19.72 -1.28 -0.93
CA GLY A 204 -20.88 -1.27 -1.83
C GLY A 204 -20.58 -0.72 -3.23
N PHE A 205 -19.34 -0.79 -3.68
CA PHE A 205 -18.96 -0.37 -5.03
C PHE A 205 -19.62 -1.25 -6.10
N ARG A 206 -20.09 -0.61 -7.17
CA ARG A 206 -20.84 -1.28 -8.25
C ARG A 206 -20.03 -2.37 -8.94
N ILE A 207 -18.75 -2.12 -9.14
CA ILE A 207 -17.82 -3.05 -9.78
C ILE A 207 -16.52 -3.04 -8.97
N VAL A 208 -16.03 -4.22 -8.66
CA VAL A 208 -14.70 -4.43 -8.09
C VAL A 208 -13.97 -5.40 -9.00
N ILE A 209 -12.87 -4.92 -9.61
CA ILE A 209 -11.98 -5.67 -10.49
C ILE A 209 -10.74 -5.99 -9.65
N GLY A 210 -10.41 -7.29 -9.55
CA GLY A 210 -9.24 -7.79 -8.86
C GLY A 210 -8.40 -8.66 -9.76
#